data_d8bddb0a0cc43549bebd05458148b75e
#
_entry.id   d8bddb0a0cc43549bebd05458148b75e
#
_cell.length_a   1.000
_cell.length_b   1.000
_cell.length_c   1.000
_cell.angle_alpha   90.00
_cell.angle_beta   90.00
_cell.angle_gamma   90.00
#
_symmetry.space_group_name_H-M   'P 1'
#
loop_
_entity.id
_entity.type
_entity.pdbx_description
1 polymer ?
#
loop_
_entity_poly.entity_id
_entity_poly.type
_entity_poly.pdbx_seq_one_letter_code
_entity_poly.pdbx_strand_id
1 'polypeptide(L)'
;MTLVKKIKDKKVNFEFNKEYIRVVNEKIQNNDAEFITNSFKEMHPADTADIIEHLSENDREKLIKLNNFKIEPEVFIELNESIQSEIIKYLSTDTIVSILKNLESDNAIKILENLDEKNKDVVLNSLPPKDRFVLQESLSYPEDTAARLMQREFTAIPSNWSVGQTIDYLRENKDLPEEFLEIFIVDNEFKPIGTVPSSKVLRTSRDTKMQSIMLETQLSIPVDMDQEEVGHLFENYNLNSACVVDKSNKLVGMITSDDV
;
A
#
# COMPACT_ATOMS: atom_id res chain seq x y z
N MET A 1 -35.55 -10.84 -6.69
CA MET A 1 -34.63 -11.17 -5.58
C MET A 1 -33.30 -11.51 -6.23
N THR A 2 -32.38 -10.54 -6.23
CA THR A 2 -31.20 -10.45 -7.09
C THR A 2 -30.18 -11.54 -6.75
N LEU A 3 -29.46 -12.07 -7.74
CA LEU A 3 -28.38 -13.09 -7.60
C LEU A 3 -27.37 -12.71 -6.48
N VAL A 4 -27.06 -11.43 -6.35
CA VAL A 4 -26.21 -10.85 -5.30
C VAL A 4 -26.72 -11.16 -3.88
N LYS A 5 -28.05 -11.19 -3.67
CA LYS A 5 -28.64 -11.53 -2.37
C LYS A 5 -28.51 -13.02 -2.02
N LYS A 6 -28.47 -13.90 -3.03
CA LYS A 6 -28.28 -15.34 -2.84
C LYS A 6 -26.83 -15.71 -2.47
N ILE A 7 -25.85 -14.86 -2.81
CA ILE A 7 -24.43 -15.06 -2.52
C ILE A 7 -24.12 -14.62 -1.07
N LYS A 8 -24.78 -13.56 -0.55
CA LYS A 8 -24.64 -13.13 0.86
C LYS A 8 -25.16 -14.16 1.88
N ASP A 9 -26.06 -15.06 1.52
CA ASP A 9 -26.66 -16.05 2.45
C ASP A 9 -25.91 -17.38 2.53
N LYS A 10 -24.87 -17.61 1.71
CA LYS A 10 -23.99 -18.78 1.83
C LYS A 10 -22.65 -18.36 2.45
N LYS A 11 -22.43 -18.75 3.69
CA LYS A 11 -21.12 -18.73 4.33
C LYS A 11 -20.06 -19.22 3.35
N VAL A 12 -19.19 -18.28 2.96
CA VAL A 12 -17.83 -18.37 2.46
C VAL A 12 -17.34 -19.81 2.25
N ASN A 13 -17.56 -20.34 1.07
CA ASN A 13 -16.71 -21.31 0.43
C ASN A 13 -16.32 -20.67 -0.91
N PHE A 14 -15.08 -20.19 -0.96
CA PHE A 14 -14.45 -19.59 -2.15
C PHE A 14 -14.17 -20.67 -3.21
N GLU A 15 -15.20 -21.29 -3.75
CA GLU A 15 -15.16 -21.76 -5.12
C GLU A 15 -15.72 -20.60 -5.94
N PHE A 16 -14.83 -19.85 -6.61
CA PHE A 16 -15.21 -18.84 -7.60
C PHE A 16 -16.26 -19.44 -8.52
N ASN A 17 -17.47 -18.98 -8.36
CA ASN A 17 -18.56 -19.53 -9.14
C ASN A 17 -18.35 -19.13 -10.60
N LYS A 18 -17.86 -20.04 -11.43
CA LYS A 18 -17.71 -19.88 -12.89
C LYS A 18 -18.96 -19.24 -13.53
N GLU A 19 -20.11 -19.43 -12.91
CA GLU A 19 -21.38 -18.83 -13.30
C GLU A 19 -21.37 -17.31 -13.09
N TYR A 20 -20.76 -16.81 -12.01
CA TYR A 20 -20.69 -15.35 -11.76
C TYR A 20 -19.73 -14.65 -12.73
N ILE A 21 -18.55 -15.22 -12.98
CA ILE A 21 -17.61 -14.72 -14.00
C ILE A 21 -18.30 -14.66 -15.37
N ARG A 22 -19.10 -15.67 -15.71
CA ARG A 22 -19.86 -15.67 -16.96
C ARG A 22 -20.89 -14.55 -17.02
N VAL A 23 -21.59 -14.27 -15.91
CA VAL A 23 -22.53 -13.16 -15.82
C VAL A 23 -21.83 -11.82 -15.98
N VAL A 24 -20.71 -11.61 -15.27
CA VAL A 24 -19.89 -10.39 -15.40
C VAL A 24 -19.44 -10.20 -16.85
N ASN A 25 -18.94 -11.26 -17.48
CA ASN A 25 -18.51 -11.22 -18.87
C ASN A 25 -19.66 -10.85 -19.82
N GLU A 26 -20.85 -11.45 -19.66
CA GLU A 26 -22.04 -11.10 -20.43
C GLU A 26 -22.41 -9.62 -20.24
N LYS A 27 -22.31 -9.09 -19.02
CA LYS A 27 -22.59 -7.69 -18.71
C LYS A 27 -21.57 -6.73 -19.33
N ILE A 28 -20.28 -7.11 -19.37
CA ILE A 28 -19.23 -6.38 -20.09
C ILE A 28 -19.56 -6.31 -21.59
N GLN A 29 -19.94 -7.44 -22.20
CA GLN A 29 -20.29 -7.48 -23.63
C GLN A 29 -21.52 -6.61 -23.95
N ASN A 30 -22.45 -6.50 -23.01
CA ASN A 30 -23.66 -5.69 -23.15
C ASN A 30 -23.47 -4.22 -22.72
N ASN A 31 -22.26 -3.80 -22.38
CA ASN A 31 -21.94 -2.45 -21.89
C ASN A 31 -22.76 -2.02 -20.65
N ASP A 32 -23.12 -2.96 -19.77
CA ASP A 32 -23.90 -2.70 -18.56
C ASP A 32 -22.98 -2.25 -17.41
N ALA A 33 -22.41 -1.05 -17.56
CA ALA A 33 -21.48 -0.48 -16.58
C ALA A 33 -22.12 -0.27 -15.21
N GLU A 34 -23.42 0.02 -15.14
CA GLU A 34 -24.13 0.23 -13.87
C GLU A 34 -24.18 -1.05 -13.04
N PHE A 35 -24.52 -2.17 -13.67
CA PHE A 35 -24.52 -3.47 -13.00
C PHE A 35 -23.13 -3.80 -12.45
N ILE A 36 -22.08 -3.63 -13.26
CA ILE A 36 -20.71 -3.98 -12.89
C ILE A 36 -20.22 -3.10 -11.74
N THR A 37 -20.38 -1.79 -11.84
CA THR A 37 -19.97 -0.85 -10.80
C THR A 37 -20.67 -1.14 -9.46
N ASN A 38 -21.99 -1.35 -9.49
CA ASN A 38 -22.73 -1.66 -8.28
C ASN A 38 -22.37 -3.02 -7.68
N SER A 39 -22.08 -4.01 -8.52
CA SER A 39 -21.68 -5.34 -8.08
C SER A 39 -20.29 -5.30 -7.41
N PHE A 40 -19.32 -4.63 -8.02
CA PHE A 40 -17.96 -4.54 -7.52
C PHE A 40 -17.86 -3.72 -6.24
N LYS A 41 -18.62 -2.64 -6.08
CA LYS A 41 -18.69 -1.87 -4.82
C LYS A 41 -19.17 -2.67 -3.60
N GLU A 42 -19.92 -3.75 -3.81
CA GLU A 42 -20.40 -4.60 -2.73
C GLU A 42 -19.44 -5.75 -2.39
N MET A 43 -18.36 -5.93 -3.16
CA MET A 43 -17.40 -7.03 -3.03
C MET A 43 -16.14 -6.57 -2.30
N HIS A 44 -15.42 -7.54 -1.72
CA HIS A 44 -14.07 -7.28 -1.21
C HIS A 44 -13.12 -6.98 -2.40
N PRO A 45 -12.16 -6.07 -2.26
CA PRO A 45 -11.20 -5.75 -3.33
C PRO A 45 -10.51 -6.98 -3.93
N ALA A 46 -10.03 -7.90 -3.10
CA ALA A 46 -9.41 -9.15 -3.55
C ALA A 46 -10.35 -10.01 -4.42
N ASP A 47 -11.65 -10.13 -4.03
CA ASP A 47 -12.63 -10.89 -4.82
C ASP A 47 -12.88 -10.23 -6.19
N THR A 48 -12.86 -8.90 -6.22
CA THR A 48 -13.01 -8.13 -7.47
C THR A 48 -11.79 -8.30 -8.36
N ALA A 49 -10.58 -8.26 -7.78
CA ALA A 49 -9.34 -8.51 -8.50
C ALA A 49 -9.31 -9.92 -9.11
N ASP A 50 -9.67 -10.93 -8.34
CA ASP A 50 -9.77 -12.30 -8.83
C ASP A 50 -10.72 -12.44 -10.04
N ILE A 51 -11.86 -11.75 -10.02
CA ILE A 51 -12.78 -11.74 -11.16
C ILE A 51 -12.09 -11.12 -12.38
N ILE A 52 -11.44 -9.97 -12.22
CA ILE A 52 -10.74 -9.26 -13.30
C ILE A 52 -9.64 -10.15 -13.88
N GLU A 53 -8.89 -10.85 -13.05
CA GLU A 53 -7.85 -11.78 -13.48
C GLU A 53 -8.37 -12.95 -14.33
N HIS A 54 -9.57 -13.42 -14.01
CA HIS A 54 -10.22 -14.50 -14.78
C HIS A 54 -10.85 -14.06 -16.11
N LEU A 55 -10.93 -12.75 -16.37
CA LEU A 55 -11.37 -12.23 -17.67
C LEU A 55 -10.26 -12.43 -18.73
N SER A 56 -10.66 -12.49 -20.00
CA SER A 56 -9.69 -12.39 -21.10
C SER A 56 -9.13 -10.97 -21.21
N GLU A 57 -7.93 -10.82 -21.80
CA GLU A 57 -7.33 -9.50 -22.07
C GLU A 57 -8.30 -8.54 -22.77
N ASN A 58 -9.01 -9.02 -23.80
CA ASN A 58 -10.01 -8.24 -24.52
C ASN A 58 -11.20 -7.81 -23.65
N ASP A 59 -11.62 -8.65 -22.69
CA ASP A 59 -12.73 -8.35 -21.81
C ASP A 59 -12.30 -7.39 -20.68
N ARG A 60 -11.04 -7.50 -20.20
CA ARG A 60 -10.43 -6.51 -19.30
C ARG A 60 -10.34 -5.13 -19.95
N GLU A 61 -9.84 -5.07 -21.19
CA GLU A 61 -9.78 -3.81 -21.95
C GLU A 61 -11.16 -3.19 -22.10
N LYS A 62 -12.18 -3.99 -22.46
CA LYS A 62 -13.58 -3.52 -22.55
C LYS A 62 -14.10 -3.03 -21.21
N LEU A 63 -13.84 -3.77 -20.13
CA LEU A 63 -14.23 -3.39 -18.77
C LEU A 63 -13.69 -2.00 -18.40
N ILE A 64 -12.38 -1.78 -18.58
CA ILE A 64 -11.74 -0.50 -18.26
C ILE A 64 -12.28 0.66 -19.12
N LYS A 65 -12.66 0.36 -20.36
CA LYS A 65 -13.23 1.37 -21.29
C LYS A 65 -14.73 1.60 -21.12
N LEU A 66 -15.41 0.86 -20.25
CA LEU A 66 -16.82 1.11 -19.98
C LEU A 66 -17.04 2.52 -19.42
N ASN A 67 -18.04 3.23 -19.94
CA ASN A 67 -18.42 4.53 -19.43
C ASN A 67 -18.77 4.46 -17.93
N ASN A 68 -18.19 5.37 -17.15
CA ASN A 68 -18.36 5.47 -15.70
C ASN A 68 -17.79 4.29 -14.88
N PHE A 69 -17.10 3.34 -15.46
CA PHE A 69 -16.34 2.37 -14.69
C PHE A 69 -15.03 3.01 -14.24
N LYS A 70 -14.71 2.87 -12.95
CA LYS A 70 -13.43 3.25 -12.37
C LYS A 70 -12.96 2.08 -11.54
N ILE A 71 -11.72 1.67 -11.77
CA ILE A 71 -11.07 0.71 -10.90
C ILE A 71 -10.69 1.42 -9.60
N GLU A 72 -11.10 0.83 -8.47
CA GLU A 72 -10.73 1.36 -7.16
C GLU A 72 -9.26 1.04 -6.88
N PRO A 73 -8.51 1.93 -6.17
CA PRO A 73 -7.10 1.72 -5.87
C PRO A 73 -6.82 0.38 -5.19
N GLU A 74 -7.64 0.00 -4.22
CA GLU A 74 -7.52 -1.22 -3.44
C GLU A 74 -7.69 -2.48 -4.32
N VAL A 75 -8.56 -2.43 -5.33
CA VAL A 75 -8.71 -3.50 -6.32
C VAL A 75 -7.48 -3.59 -7.21
N PHE A 76 -6.91 -2.44 -7.60
CA PHE A 76 -5.75 -2.42 -8.48
C PHE A 76 -4.51 -3.05 -7.84
N ILE A 77 -4.30 -2.83 -6.53
CA ILE A 77 -3.18 -3.41 -5.78
C ILE A 77 -3.29 -4.94 -5.70
N GLU A 78 -4.49 -5.46 -5.49
CA GLU A 78 -4.74 -6.90 -5.36
C GLU A 78 -4.53 -7.67 -6.68
N LEU A 79 -4.45 -6.98 -7.82
CA LEU A 79 -4.17 -7.62 -9.12
C LEU A 79 -2.71 -8.08 -9.18
N ASN A 80 -2.45 -9.23 -9.81
CA ASN A 80 -1.10 -9.65 -10.10
C ASN A 80 -0.38 -8.67 -11.05
N GLU A 81 0.94 -8.58 -10.94
CA GLU A 81 1.77 -7.59 -11.64
C GLU A 81 1.59 -7.61 -13.17
N SER A 82 1.37 -8.77 -13.76
CA SER A 82 1.19 -8.89 -15.21
C SER A 82 -0.12 -8.24 -15.67
N ILE A 83 -1.19 -8.37 -14.88
CA ILE A 83 -2.49 -7.76 -15.14
C ILE A 83 -2.46 -6.27 -14.82
N GLN A 84 -1.77 -5.84 -13.75
CA GLN A 84 -1.53 -4.42 -13.48
C GLN A 84 -0.84 -3.75 -14.66
N SER A 85 0.25 -4.35 -15.16
CA SER A 85 1.02 -3.86 -16.33
C SER A 85 0.21 -3.84 -17.62
N GLU A 86 -0.77 -4.72 -17.76
CA GLU A 86 -1.72 -4.73 -18.88
C GLU A 86 -2.74 -3.59 -18.75
N ILE A 87 -3.42 -3.52 -17.62
CA ILE A 87 -4.54 -2.59 -17.36
C ILE A 87 -4.08 -1.13 -17.38
N ILE A 88 -2.91 -0.84 -16.83
CA ILE A 88 -2.39 0.54 -16.73
C ILE A 88 -2.27 1.23 -18.09
N LYS A 89 -2.08 0.46 -19.15
CA LYS A 89 -2.00 0.98 -20.53
C LYS A 89 -3.32 1.57 -21.03
N TYR A 90 -4.43 1.17 -20.43
CA TYR A 90 -5.77 1.61 -20.80
C TYR A 90 -6.31 2.70 -19.86
N LEU A 91 -5.64 2.96 -18.73
CA LEU A 91 -6.05 3.97 -17.77
C LEU A 91 -5.68 5.39 -18.24
N SER A 92 -6.55 6.34 -17.89
CA SER A 92 -6.21 7.76 -18.07
C SER A 92 -5.19 8.22 -17.03
N THR A 93 -4.41 9.25 -17.34
CA THR A 93 -3.49 9.89 -16.39
C THR A 93 -4.19 10.26 -15.08
N ASP A 94 -5.39 10.82 -15.15
CA ASP A 94 -6.16 11.22 -13.96
C ASP A 94 -6.54 10.02 -13.09
N THR A 95 -6.85 8.87 -13.70
CA THR A 95 -7.15 7.64 -12.99
C THR A 95 -5.88 7.10 -12.31
N ILE A 96 -4.76 7.07 -13.00
CA ILE A 96 -3.47 6.65 -12.43
C ILE A 96 -3.09 7.54 -11.26
N VAL A 97 -3.19 8.87 -11.41
CA VAL A 97 -2.93 9.83 -10.32
C VAL A 97 -3.86 9.59 -9.12
N SER A 98 -5.13 9.28 -9.38
CA SER A 98 -6.09 8.95 -8.31
C SER A 98 -5.70 7.67 -7.58
N ILE A 99 -5.24 6.64 -8.29
CA ILE A 99 -4.73 5.40 -7.70
C ILE A 99 -3.52 5.72 -6.83
N LEU A 100 -2.48 6.36 -7.38
CA LEU A 100 -1.23 6.64 -6.67
C LEU A 100 -1.40 7.45 -5.38
N LYS A 101 -2.40 8.34 -5.31
CA LYS A 101 -2.68 9.13 -4.10
C LYS A 101 -3.26 8.34 -2.93
N ASN A 102 -3.80 7.16 -3.20
CA ASN A 102 -4.42 6.31 -2.19
C ASN A 102 -3.57 5.08 -1.87
N LEU A 103 -2.35 5.02 -2.41
CA LEU A 103 -1.41 3.95 -2.17
C LEU A 103 -0.26 4.40 -1.27
N GLU A 104 0.31 3.45 -0.57
CA GLU A 104 1.60 3.60 0.08
C GLU A 104 2.71 3.80 -0.97
N SER A 105 3.79 4.43 -0.58
CA SER A 105 4.79 4.90 -1.55
C SER A 105 5.53 3.78 -2.28
N ASP A 106 5.75 2.61 -1.66
CA ASP A 106 6.32 1.42 -2.27
C ASP A 106 5.44 0.86 -3.40
N ASN A 107 4.13 0.71 -3.14
CA ASN A 107 3.15 0.29 -4.14
C ASN A 107 3.01 1.32 -5.28
N ALA A 108 3.07 2.61 -4.96
CA ALA A 108 3.08 3.66 -5.97
C ALA A 108 4.32 3.58 -6.87
N ILE A 109 5.49 3.23 -6.32
CA ILE A 109 6.73 3.01 -7.09
C ILE A 109 6.58 1.82 -8.04
N LYS A 110 6.10 0.67 -7.57
CA LYS A 110 5.85 -0.52 -8.42
C LYS A 110 4.98 -0.17 -9.63
N ILE A 111 3.94 0.65 -9.43
CA ILE A 111 3.08 1.11 -10.53
C ILE A 111 3.83 2.03 -11.50
N LEU A 112 4.61 3.00 -10.98
CA LEU A 112 5.37 3.93 -11.82
C LEU A 112 6.45 3.23 -12.65
N GLU A 113 7.04 2.16 -12.15
CA GLU A 113 8.03 1.34 -12.86
C GLU A 113 7.41 0.61 -14.07
N ASN A 114 6.14 0.28 -14.01
CA ASN A 114 5.40 -0.33 -15.13
C ASN A 114 5.01 0.67 -16.24
N LEU A 115 5.22 1.99 -16.04
CA LEU A 115 4.97 3.01 -17.05
C LEU A 115 6.21 3.25 -17.91
N ASP A 116 5.98 3.57 -19.20
CA ASP A 116 7.05 4.13 -20.02
C ASP A 116 7.45 5.52 -19.50
N GLU A 117 8.69 5.95 -19.77
CA GLU A 117 9.27 7.20 -19.24
C GLU A 117 8.41 8.44 -19.53
N LYS A 118 7.79 8.51 -20.69
CA LYS A 118 6.94 9.66 -21.07
C LYS A 118 5.66 9.72 -20.20
N ASN A 119 5.02 8.59 -20.00
CA ASN A 119 3.81 8.51 -19.18
C ASN A 119 4.15 8.68 -17.70
N LYS A 120 5.28 8.13 -17.24
CA LYS A 120 5.81 8.34 -15.90
C LYS A 120 5.98 9.83 -15.57
N ASP A 121 6.64 10.57 -16.45
CA ASP A 121 6.85 12.02 -16.29
C ASP A 121 5.52 12.79 -16.24
N VAL A 122 4.56 12.45 -17.11
CA VAL A 122 3.24 13.10 -17.12
C VAL A 122 2.50 12.84 -15.82
N VAL A 123 2.50 11.61 -15.34
CA VAL A 123 1.85 11.20 -14.07
C VAL A 123 2.50 11.90 -12.88
N LEU A 124 3.83 11.85 -12.77
CA LEU A 124 4.58 12.51 -11.69
C LEU A 124 4.30 14.02 -11.65
N ASN A 125 4.26 14.69 -12.83
CA ASN A 125 3.98 16.12 -12.89
C ASN A 125 2.53 16.46 -12.53
N SER A 126 1.61 15.51 -12.57
CA SER A 126 0.20 15.68 -12.22
C SER A 126 -0.07 15.41 -10.74
N LEU A 127 0.90 14.88 -10.00
CA LEU A 127 0.80 14.66 -8.56
C LEU A 127 1.01 15.97 -7.77
N PRO A 128 0.46 16.06 -6.53
CA PRO A 128 0.80 17.12 -5.60
C PRO A 128 2.32 17.20 -5.36
N PRO A 129 2.88 18.39 -5.09
CA PRO A 129 4.33 18.55 -4.94
C PRO A 129 4.96 17.66 -3.88
N LYS A 130 4.26 17.40 -2.76
CA LYS A 130 4.72 16.54 -1.66
C LYS A 130 4.89 15.09 -2.15
N ASP A 131 3.84 14.53 -2.75
CA ASP A 131 3.82 13.13 -3.21
C ASP A 131 4.82 12.92 -4.36
N ARG A 132 4.85 13.87 -5.29
CA ARG A 132 5.84 13.85 -6.39
C ARG A 132 7.27 13.81 -5.87
N PHE A 133 7.60 14.65 -4.87
CA PHE A 133 8.95 14.69 -4.28
C PHE A 133 9.33 13.34 -3.68
N VAL A 134 8.44 12.75 -2.89
CA VAL A 134 8.64 11.44 -2.26
C VAL A 134 8.89 10.35 -3.32
N LEU A 135 8.04 10.26 -4.33
CA LEU A 135 8.16 9.24 -5.37
C LEU A 135 9.40 9.45 -6.27
N GLN A 136 9.74 10.71 -6.60
CA GLN A 136 10.96 11.01 -7.36
C GLN A 136 12.22 10.66 -6.57
N GLU A 137 12.25 10.93 -5.26
CA GLU A 137 13.35 10.54 -4.39
C GLU A 137 13.49 9.02 -4.35
N SER A 138 12.39 8.28 -4.13
CA SER A 138 12.42 6.82 -4.12
C SER A 138 12.86 6.23 -5.47
N LEU A 139 12.38 6.77 -6.59
CA LEU A 139 12.81 6.37 -7.94
C LEU A 139 14.28 6.69 -8.25
N SER A 140 14.92 7.60 -7.50
CA SER A 140 16.33 7.92 -7.68
C SER A 140 17.29 6.88 -7.09
N TYR A 141 16.80 6.00 -6.22
CA TYR A 141 17.61 4.90 -5.70
C TYR A 141 17.77 3.79 -6.74
N PRO A 142 18.87 3.01 -6.69
CA PRO A 142 19.02 1.85 -7.57
C PRO A 142 17.86 0.85 -7.39
N GLU A 143 17.49 0.18 -8.46
CA GLU A 143 16.60 -0.98 -8.40
C GLU A 143 17.22 -2.05 -7.49
N ASP A 144 16.41 -2.97 -6.99
CA ASP A 144 16.84 -4.07 -6.12
C ASP A 144 17.45 -3.63 -4.78
N THR A 145 17.12 -2.42 -4.27
CA THR A 145 17.59 -1.94 -2.96
C THR A 145 16.45 -1.77 -1.96
N ALA A 146 16.79 -1.82 -0.66
CA ALA A 146 15.85 -1.55 0.43
C ALA A 146 15.07 -0.24 0.25
N ALA A 147 15.69 0.78 -0.35
CA ALA A 147 15.02 2.05 -0.63
C ALA A 147 13.86 1.93 -1.64
N ARG A 148 13.85 0.90 -2.48
CA ARG A 148 12.75 0.62 -3.42
C ARG A 148 11.61 -0.17 -2.79
N LEU A 149 11.90 -0.95 -1.75
CA LEU A 149 10.91 -1.70 -0.97
C LEU A 149 10.28 -0.86 0.14
N MET A 150 10.92 0.26 0.56
CA MET A 150 10.48 0.98 1.75
C MET A 150 9.24 1.83 1.52
N GLN A 151 8.35 1.79 2.49
CA GLN A 151 7.28 2.76 2.67
C GLN A 151 7.83 4.03 3.33
N ARG A 152 7.31 5.19 2.90
CA ARG A 152 7.62 6.50 3.51
C ARG A 152 6.58 6.90 4.56
N GLU A 153 5.51 6.15 4.64
CA GLU A 153 4.38 6.32 5.56
C GLU A 153 4.65 5.57 6.86
N PHE A 154 5.31 6.22 7.82
CA PHE A 154 5.61 5.65 9.13
C PHE A 154 5.34 6.65 10.27
N THR A 155 5.16 6.13 11.47
CA THR A 155 4.98 6.93 12.68
C THR A 155 6.27 6.93 13.50
N ALA A 156 6.86 8.12 13.70
CA ALA A 156 8.06 8.32 14.52
C ALA A 156 7.83 9.35 15.63
N ILE A 157 8.31 9.03 16.83
CA ILE A 157 8.09 9.82 18.06
C ILE A 157 9.43 10.05 18.78
N PRO A 158 9.70 11.25 19.28
CA PRO A 158 10.87 11.50 20.12
C PRO A 158 10.86 10.68 21.41
N SER A 159 11.99 10.13 21.78
CA SER A 159 12.15 9.24 22.96
C SER A 159 11.78 9.89 24.29
N ASN A 160 11.92 11.21 24.41
CA ASN A 160 11.62 11.98 25.61
C ASN A 160 10.12 12.29 25.81
N TRP A 161 9.25 11.99 24.83
CA TRP A 161 7.82 12.18 24.97
C TRP A 161 7.21 11.19 25.96
N SER A 162 6.10 11.60 26.59
CA SER A 162 5.26 10.68 27.36
C SER A 162 4.26 9.96 26.45
N VAL A 163 3.75 8.84 26.93
CA VAL A 163 2.64 8.12 26.28
C VAL A 163 1.44 9.06 26.05
N GLY A 164 1.14 9.94 26.99
CA GLY A 164 0.07 10.93 26.85
C GLY A 164 0.31 11.88 25.68
N GLN A 165 1.51 12.45 25.56
CA GLN A 165 1.89 13.32 24.44
C GLN A 165 1.81 12.57 23.10
N THR A 166 2.26 11.32 23.08
CA THR A 166 2.16 10.48 21.89
C THR A 166 0.71 10.25 21.47
N ILE A 167 -0.17 9.87 22.39
CA ILE A 167 -1.60 9.65 22.10
C ILE A 167 -2.26 10.94 21.56
N ASP A 168 -1.95 12.09 22.16
CA ASP A 168 -2.53 13.36 21.75
C ASP A 168 -2.04 13.74 20.33
N TYR A 169 -0.75 13.55 20.05
CA TYR A 169 -0.18 13.74 18.70
C TYR A 169 -0.82 12.82 17.64
N LEU A 170 -1.00 11.51 17.96
CA LEU A 170 -1.63 10.56 17.05
C LEU A 170 -3.09 10.93 16.73
N ARG A 171 -3.80 11.57 17.64
CA ARG A 171 -5.19 12.03 17.45
C ARG A 171 -5.31 13.31 16.65
N GLU A 172 -4.35 14.21 16.81
CA GLU A 172 -4.38 15.54 16.20
C GLU A 172 -3.78 15.57 14.80
N ASN A 173 -2.78 14.71 14.53
CA ASN A 173 -2.08 14.70 13.26
C ASN A 173 -2.77 13.77 12.25
N LYS A 174 -3.37 14.40 11.23
CA LYS A 174 -4.08 13.70 10.14
C LYS A 174 -3.18 13.25 8.99
N ASP A 175 -1.90 13.61 9.02
CA ASP A 175 -0.92 13.24 8.00
C ASP A 175 -0.21 11.91 8.32
N LEU A 176 -0.57 11.26 9.43
CA LEU A 176 -0.07 9.94 9.78
C LEU A 176 -0.78 8.86 8.98
N PRO A 177 -0.12 7.71 8.75
CA PRO A 177 -0.77 6.55 8.14
C PRO A 177 -2.02 6.14 8.95
N GLU A 178 -3.06 5.69 8.24
CA GLU A 178 -4.32 5.25 8.87
C GLU A 178 -4.12 3.99 9.71
N GLU A 179 -3.24 3.10 9.25
CA GLU A 179 -2.88 1.85 9.95
C GLU A 179 -1.39 1.83 10.27
N PHE A 180 -1.02 1.48 11.48
CA PHE A 180 0.35 1.20 11.90
C PHE A 180 0.38 0.28 13.11
N LEU A 181 1.23 -0.73 13.06
CA LEU A 181 1.40 -1.69 14.16
C LEU A 181 2.43 -1.21 15.18
N GLU A 182 3.45 -0.49 14.74
CA GLU A 182 4.57 -0.05 15.55
C GLU A 182 4.82 1.46 15.40
N ILE A 183 5.36 2.05 16.44
CA ILE A 183 5.79 3.45 16.49
C ILE A 183 7.31 3.44 16.66
N PHE A 184 8.01 4.04 15.73
CA PHE A 184 9.47 4.19 15.83
C PHE A 184 9.83 5.27 16.85
N ILE A 185 10.78 4.98 17.70
CA ILE A 185 11.31 5.92 18.67
C ILE A 185 12.64 6.45 18.15
N VAL A 186 12.73 7.77 18.04
CA VAL A 186 13.91 8.43 17.49
C VAL A 186 14.59 9.32 18.53
N ASP A 187 15.89 9.51 18.35
CA ASP A 187 16.70 10.48 19.12
C ASP A 187 16.54 11.91 18.54
N ASN A 188 17.33 12.86 19.09
CA ASN A 188 17.31 14.25 18.65
C ASN A 188 17.88 14.48 17.23
N GLU A 189 18.60 13.49 16.69
CA GLU A 189 19.15 13.52 15.33
C GLU A 189 18.26 12.76 14.33
N PHE A 190 17.08 12.31 14.79
CA PHE A 190 16.13 11.49 14.01
C PHE A 190 16.65 10.09 13.68
N LYS A 191 17.53 9.54 14.51
CA LYS A 191 18.03 8.17 14.40
C LYS A 191 17.09 7.22 15.16
N PRO A 192 16.68 6.07 14.57
CA PRO A 192 15.83 5.11 15.26
C PRO A 192 16.63 4.44 16.40
N ILE A 193 16.05 4.45 17.60
CA ILE A 193 16.63 3.86 18.80
C ILE A 193 15.77 2.75 19.39
N GLY A 194 14.53 2.62 18.95
CA GLY A 194 13.61 1.60 19.41
C GLY A 194 12.28 1.64 18.72
N THR A 195 11.42 0.68 19.04
CA THR A 195 10.02 0.61 18.60
C THR A 195 9.10 0.38 19.79
N VAL A 196 7.86 0.84 19.67
CA VAL A 196 6.79 0.55 20.63
C VAL A 196 5.57 0.08 19.86
N PRO A 197 5.07 -1.13 20.10
CA PRO A 197 3.81 -1.58 19.55
C PRO A 197 2.66 -0.65 19.92
N SER A 198 1.79 -0.30 18.98
CA SER A 198 0.63 0.58 19.19
C SER A 198 -0.25 0.10 20.35
N SER A 199 -0.42 -1.22 20.48
CA SER A 199 -1.15 -1.84 21.58
C SER A 199 -0.52 -1.59 22.96
N LYS A 200 0.81 -1.45 23.05
CA LYS A 200 1.53 -1.16 24.31
C LYS A 200 1.31 0.28 24.74
N VAL A 201 1.27 1.21 23.80
CA VAL A 201 0.93 2.64 24.06
C VAL A 201 -0.45 2.74 24.70
N LEU A 202 -1.46 2.05 24.14
CA LEU A 202 -2.84 2.08 24.66
C LEU A 202 -3.00 1.49 26.05
N ARG A 203 -2.10 0.61 26.48
CA ARG A 203 -2.14 -0.10 27.77
C ARG A 203 -1.23 0.49 28.83
N THR A 204 -0.50 1.56 28.50
CA THR A 204 0.48 2.19 29.40
C THR A 204 -0.05 3.52 29.95
N SER A 205 0.32 3.84 31.18
CA SER A 205 -0.04 5.11 31.83
C SER A 205 0.45 6.31 31.02
N ARG A 206 -0.36 7.35 30.89
CA ARG A 206 -0.06 8.55 30.11
C ARG A 206 1.22 9.29 30.55
N ASP A 207 1.60 9.18 31.82
CA ASP A 207 2.78 9.85 32.39
C ASP A 207 4.10 9.10 32.10
N THR A 208 4.01 7.86 31.62
CA THR A 208 5.15 7.02 31.32
C THR A 208 5.91 7.55 30.10
N LYS A 209 7.24 7.57 30.15
CA LYS A 209 8.07 7.98 29.02
C LYS A 209 8.15 6.89 27.96
N MET A 210 8.10 7.27 26.66
CA MET A 210 8.19 6.35 25.54
C MET A 210 9.48 5.52 25.61
N GLN A 211 10.60 6.15 25.95
CA GLN A 211 11.89 5.49 26.14
C GLN A 211 11.86 4.33 27.15
N SER A 212 11.03 4.42 28.20
CA SER A 212 10.97 3.38 29.23
C SER A 212 10.16 2.14 28.83
N ILE A 213 9.42 2.23 27.75
CA ILE A 213 8.57 1.14 27.25
C ILE A 213 8.98 0.64 25.86
N MET A 214 9.93 1.31 25.20
CA MET A 214 10.40 0.86 23.89
C MET A 214 11.16 -0.47 23.98
N LEU A 215 11.15 -1.18 22.88
CA LEU A 215 12.08 -2.26 22.58
C LEU A 215 13.22 -1.62 21.81
N GLU A 216 14.46 -1.85 22.23
CA GLU A 216 15.63 -1.33 21.53
C GLU A 216 15.67 -1.87 20.10
N THR A 217 15.93 -1.00 19.12
CA THR A 217 16.12 -1.41 17.73
C THR A 217 17.43 -2.19 17.63
N GLN A 218 17.32 -3.48 17.33
CA GLN A 218 18.48 -4.34 17.14
C GLN A 218 18.98 -4.33 15.70
N LEU A 219 18.13 -3.91 14.76
CA LEU A 219 18.39 -3.94 13.33
C LEU A 219 17.83 -2.67 12.65
N SER A 220 18.69 -1.99 11.90
CA SER A 220 18.31 -0.92 10.98
C SER A 220 18.81 -1.29 9.59
N ILE A 221 17.97 -1.15 8.58
CA ILE A 221 18.28 -1.52 7.19
C ILE A 221 18.80 -0.26 6.47
N PRO A 222 20.04 -0.25 5.96
CA PRO A 222 20.52 0.83 5.11
C PRO A 222 19.74 0.90 3.78
N VAL A 223 19.51 2.11 3.27
CA VAL A 223 18.79 2.35 2.00
C VAL A 223 19.41 1.62 0.80
N ASP A 224 20.70 1.35 0.82
CA ASP A 224 21.48 0.71 -0.26
C ASP A 224 21.68 -0.79 -0.05
N MET A 225 21.03 -1.41 0.95
CA MET A 225 21.06 -2.85 1.15
C MET A 225 20.30 -3.55 0.00
N ASP A 226 20.83 -4.66 -0.48
CA ASP A 226 20.20 -5.49 -1.50
C ASP A 226 18.87 -6.10 -1.00
N GLN A 227 17.85 -6.15 -1.86
CA GLN A 227 16.52 -6.63 -1.48
C GLN A 227 16.51 -8.11 -1.07
N GLU A 228 17.35 -8.96 -1.67
CA GLU A 228 17.45 -10.37 -1.25
C GLU A 228 18.05 -10.48 0.15
N GLU A 229 19.01 -9.61 0.49
CA GLU A 229 19.57 -9.53 1.83
C GLU A 229 18.51 -9.05 2.84
N VAL A 230 17.67 -8.07 2.47
CA VAL A 230 16.52 -7.65 3.27
C VAL A 230 15.59 -8.81 3.52
N GLY A 231 15.20 -9.57 2.49
CA GLY A 231 14.35 -10.77 2.61
C GLY A 231 14.92 -11.79 3.59
N HIS A 232 16.22 -12.06 3.50
CA HIS A 232 16.90 -12.96 4.45
C HIS A 232 16.87 -12.45 5.90
N LEU A 233 16.96 -11.14 6.11
CA LEU A 233 16.84 -10.57 7.47
C LEU A 233 15.42 -10.75 8.02
N PHE A 234 14.39 -10.50 7.21
CA PHE A 234 13.01 -10.68 7.61
C PHE A 234 12.71 -12.14 7.98
N GLU A 235 13.14 -13.09 7.17
CA GLU A 235 12.98 -14.53 7.42
C GLU A 235 13.75 -14.96 8.69
N ASN A 236 15.04 -14.63 8.79
CA ASN A 236 15.90 -15.10 9.89
C ASN A 236 15.50 -14.55 11.24
N TYR A 237 15.03 -13.30 11.31
CA TYR A 237 14.66 -12.64 12.56
C TYR A 237 13.14 -12.60 12.79
N ASN A 238 12.35 -13.18 11.87
CA ASN A 238 10.88 -13.18 11.92
C ASN A 238 10.31 -11.78 12.16
N LEU A 239 10.77 -10.82 11.34
CA LEU A 239 10.39 -9.43 11.47
C LEU A 239 8.99 -9.19 10.89
N ASN A 240 8.18 -8.37 11.55
CA ASN A 240 6.94 -7.84 10.98
C ASN A 240 7.19 -6.53 10.23
N SER A 241 8.11 -5.72 10.75
CA SER A 241 8.56 -4.48 10.14
C SER A 241 10.02 -4.19 10.51
N ALA A 242 10.70 -3.36 9.73
CA ALA A 242 12.03 -2.88 10.02
C ALA A 242 12.21 -1.41 9.58
N CYS A 243 12.96 -0.64 10.36
CA CYS A 243 13.29 0.73 9.99
C CYS A 243 14.36 0.78 8.90
N VAL A 244 14.18 1.71 7.95
CA VAL A 244 15.17 1.99 6.91
C VAL A 244 15.86 3.31 7.23
N VAL A 245 17.20 3.33 7.10
CA VAL A 245 18.03 4.48 7.45
C VAL A 245 18.88 4.95 6.29
N ASP A 246 19.10 6.25 6.22
CA ASP A 246 20.04 6.86 5.29
C ASP A 246 21.51 6.67 5.71
N LYS A 247 22.44 7.21 4.91
CA LYS A 247 23.89 7.18 5.20
C LYS A 247 24.29 7.91 6.49
N SER A 248 23.41 8.74 7.05
CA SER A 248 23.60 9.44 8.34
C SER A 248 22.93 8.67 9.49
N ASN A 249 22.44 7.47 9.26
CA ASN A 249 21.63 6.65 10.16
C ASN A 249 20.31 7.34 10.60
N LYS A 250 19.76 8.24 9.80
CA LYS A 250 18.44 8.83 10.05
C LYS A 250 17.35 7.95 9.49
N LEU A 251 16.24 7.86 10.21
CA LEU A 251 15.04 7.14 9.77
C LEU A 251 14.45 7.82 8.53
N VAL A 252 14.33 7.07 7.44
CA VAL A 252 13.81 7.58 6.17
C VAL A 252 12.62 6.77 5.63
N GLY A 253 12.39 5.58 6.15
CA GLY A 253 11.29 4.71 5.75
C GLY A 253 11.17 3.50 6.65
N MET A 254 10.25 2.63 6.30
CA MET A 254 10.10 1.29 6.90
C MET A 254 9.83 0.27 5.80
N ILE A 255 10.11 -0.99 6.07
CA ILE A 255 9.73 -2.13 5.23
C ILE A 255 8.89 -3.04 6.10
N THR A 256 7.84 -3.62 5.55
CA THR A 256 6.98 -4.60 6.21
C THR A 256 7.17 -5.99 5.62
N SER A 257 6.65 -7.02 6.29
CA SER A 257 6.85 -8.42 5.88
C SER A 257 6.13 -8.79 4.57
N ASP A 258 5.19 -7.99 4.12
CA ASP A 258 4.48 -8.15 2.85
C ASP A 258 5.20 -7.50 1.65
N ASP A 259 6.22 -6.69 1.92
CA ASP A 259 7.04 -6.02 0.88
C ASP A 259 8.24 -6.87 0.42
N VAL A 260 8.55 -7.98 1.13
CA VAL A 260 9.78 -8.78 0.93
C VAL A 260 9.53 -10.22 0.53
#